data_e5d4b43a6d665a28faefd51dfd76d41a
#
_entry.id   e5d4b43a6d665a28faefd51dfd76d41a
#
_cell.length_a   1.000
_cell.length_b   1.000
_cell.length_c   1.000
_cell.angle_alpha   90.00
_cell.angle_beta   90.00
_cell.angle_gamma   90.00
#
_symmetry.space_group_name_H-M   'P 1'
#
loop_
_entity.id
_entity.type
_entity.pdbx_description
1 polymer ?
#
loop_
_entity_poly.entity_id
_entity_poly.type
_entity_poly.pdbx_seq_one_letter_code
_entity_poly.pdbx_strand_id
1 'polypeptide(L)'
;MMIYSLKHLAKTAILTSLLALAVSAKAQDGTIYPLDAPAEPKAIPLGTGGVDDQPARETWFRQWGDPMARNITTATLTPFLPEPGKANGTAVIVAPGGGYRWLSMGNEGWEVAEALAKKGIAAFVLKYRLYPTPESLEDFKAWMNRPRTAPTPSAGTARGVTPPRPPQQDLSNQLEDAEAAYAMIVKRAKA
;
A
#
# COMPACT_ATOMS: atom_id res chain seq x y z
N MET A 1 -37.08 -45.55 41.03
CA MET A 1 -37.74 -44.66 40.07
C MET A 1 -37.36 -43.25 40.46
N MET A 2 -36.32 -42.76 39.87
CA MET A 2 -35.73 -41.42 40.19
C MET A 2 -35.49 -40.65 38.87
N ILE A 3 -36.40 -39.71 38.61
CA ILE A 3 -36.38 -38.86 37.42
C ILE A 3 -35.55 -37.63 37.81
N TYR A 4 -34.27 -37.58 37.44
CA TYR A 4 -33.46 -36.37 37.55
C TYR A 4 -33.68 -35.46 36.34
N SER A 5 -34.09 -34.26 36.67
CA SER A 5 -34.55 -33.22 35.78
C SER A 5 -33.46 -32.73 34.84
N LEU A 6 -33.69 -32.82 33.53
CA LEU A 6 -32.85 -32.38 32.41
C LEU A 6 -32.74 -30.84 32.28
N LYS A 7 -33.25 -30.08 33.27
CA LYS A 7 -33.37 -28.62 33.15
C LYS A 7 -32.11 -27.81 33.56
N HIS A 8 -31.11 -28.46 34.11
CA HIS A 8 -29.88 -27.75 34.57
C HIS A 8 -28.67 -27.86 33.61
N LEU A 9 -28.72 -28.77 32.64
CA LEU A 9 -27.61 -28.88 31.67
C LEU A 9 -27.64 -27.83 30.54
N ALA A 10 -28.79 -27.18 30.28
CA ALA A 10 -28.92 -26.24 29.19
C ALA A 10 -28.45 -24.81 29.53
N LYS A 11 -28.27 -24.47 30.80
CA LYS A 11 -27.86 -23.12 31.23
C LYS A 11 -26.36 -22.94 31.32
N THR A 12 -25.58 -24.00 31.43
CA THR A 12 -24.11 -23.92 31.53
C THR A 12 -23.41 -23.90 30.16
N ALA A 13 -24.06 -24.42 29.12
CA ALA A 13 -23.52 -24.45 27.76
C ALA A 13 -23.60 -23.10 27.03
N ILE A 14 -24.50 -22.21 27.46
CA ILE A 14 -24.66 -20.88 26.80
C ILE A 14 -23.67 -19.83 27.34
N LEU A 15 -23.15 -20.02 28.55
CA LEU A 15 -22.22 -19.05 29.15
C LEU A 15 -20.76 -19.24 28.69
N THR A 16 -20.39 -20.41 28.20
CA THR A 16 -19.05 -20.72 27.71
C THR A 16 -18.84 -20.35 26.23
N SER A 17 -19.89 -20.18 25.45
CA SER A 17 -19.81 -19.81 24.04
C SER A 17 -19.71 -18.28 23.79
N LEU A 18 -20.04 -17.46 24.81
CA LEU A 18 -19.89 -15.99 24.67
C LEU A 18 -18.50 -15.45 25.03
N LEU A 19 -17.63 -16.27 25.62
CA LEU A 19 -16.28 -15.83 26.03
C LEU A 19 -15.19 -16.03 24.95
N ALA A 20 -15.53 -16.65 23.82
CA ALA A 20 -14.57 -16.95 22.75
C ALA A 20 -14.57 -15.93 21.58
N LEU A 21 -15.38 -14.87 21.66
CA LEU A 21 -15.49 -13.85 20.60
C LEU A 21 -14.95 -12.46 20.99
N ALA A 22 -14.22 -12.36 22.08
CA ALA A 22 -13.32 -11.24 22.29
C ALA A 22 -12.04 -11.44 21.45
N VAL A 23 -12.16 -11.56 20.14
CA VAL A 23 -11.09 -11.20 19.23
C VAL A 23 -10.81 -9.74 19.53
N SER A 24 -9.73 -9.49 20.28
CA SER A 24 -9.21 -8.15 20.47
C SER A 24 -9.01 -7.55 19.09
N ALA A 25 -9.95 -6.74 18.62
CA ALA A 25 -9.67 -5.74 17.63
C ALA A 25 -8.62 -4.83 18.28
N LYS A 26 -7.34 -5.19 18.15
CA LYS A 26 -6.26 -4.25 18.37
C LYS A 26 -6.58 -3.13 17.42
N ALA A 27 -7.05 -2.01 17.95
CA ALA A 27 -7.12 -0.78 17.20
C ALA A 27 -5.73 -0.63 16.57
N GLN A 28 -5.66 -0.67 15.24
CA GLN A 28 -4.41 -0.44 14.53
C GLN A 28 -4.04 0.99 14.85
N ASP A 29 -3.11 1.16 15.80
CA ASP A 29 -2.62 2.48 16.13
C ASP A 29 -1.85 3.02 14.93
N GLY A 30 -1.94 4.32 14.70
CA GLY A 30 -1.24 4.99 13.61
C GLY A 30 0.26 5.16 13.88
N THR A 31 0.82 4.45 14.86
CA THR A 31 2.24 4.55 15.23
C THR A 31 3.11 3.99 14.11
N ILE A 32 4.17 4.71 13.81
CA ILE A 32 5.15 4.34 12.80
C ILE A 32 6.29 3.59 13.48
N TYR A 33 6.53 2.35 13.04
CA TYR A 33 7.62 1.49 13.50
C TYR A 33 8.64 1.28 12.39
N PRO A 34 9.93 1.14 12.72
CA PRO A 34 10.93 0.74 11.73
C PRO A 34 10.62 -0.67 11.20
N LEU A 35 10.93 -0.89 9.94
CA LEU A 35 10.82 -2.19 9.31
C LEU A 35 12.03 -2.41 8.41
N ASP A 36 12.68 -3.56 8.53
CA ASP A 36 13.70 -3.96 7.58
C ASP A 36 13.07 -4.20 6.20
N ALA A 37 13.80 -3.88 5.13
CA ALA A 37 13.30 -4.08 3.78
C ALA A 37 12.95 -5.55 3.55
N PRO A 38 11.69 -5.86 3.21
CA PRO A 38 11.30 -7.24 2.89
C PRO A 38 12.08 -7.76 1.67
N ALA A 39 12.37 -9.06 1.65
CA ALA A 39 12.94 -9.67 0.47
C ALA A 39 11.93 -9.67 -0.68
N GLU A 40 12.32 -9.15 -1.84
CA GLU A 40 11.51 -9.09 -3.05
C GLU A 40 12.16 -9.88 -4.21
N PRO A 41 12.33 -11.22 -4.08
CA PRO A 41 13.13 -12.01 -5.03
C PRO A 41 12.55 -12.07 -6.45
N LYS A 42 11.27 -11.71 -6.60
CA LYS A 42 10.57 -11.66 -7.89
C LYS A 42 10.50 -10.26 -8.48
N ALA A 43 11.00 -9.25 -7.79
CA ALA A 43 10.99 -7.88 -8.28
C ALA A 43 11.92 -7.73 -9.49
N ILE A 44 11.39 -7.17 -10.56
CA ILE A 44 12.08 -6.97 -11.83
C ILE A 44 12.33 -5.47 -11.98
N PRO A 45 13.59 -5.01 -12.03
CA PRO A 45 13.90 -3.61 -12.29
C PRO A 45 13.34 -3.16 -13.64
N LEU A 46 12.74 -1.98 -13.68
CA LEU A 46 12.18 -1.41 -14.93
C LEU A 46 13.24 -0.73 -15.80
N GLY A 47 14.37 -0.33 -15.22
CA GLY A 47 15.45 0.33 -15.96
C GLY A 47 15.14 1.78 -16.34
N THR A 48 14.21 2.42 -15.65
CA THR A 48 13.82 3.83 -15.89
C THR A 48 14.77 4.86 -15.27
N GLY A 49 15.92 4.41 -14.76
CA GLY A 49 16.90 5.27 -14.13
C GLY A 49 16.65 5.49 -12.64
N GLY A 50 17.39 6.43 -12.05
CA GLY A 50 17.26 6.85 -10.67
C GLY A 50 16.40 8.09 -10.51
N VAL A 51 16.55 8.76 -9.37
CA VAL A 51 16.02 10.10 -9.12
C VAL A 51 17.21 11.01 -8.88
N ASP A 52 17.34 12.06 -9.69
CA ASP A 52 18.44 13.01 -9.58
C ASP A 52 18.43 13.69 -8.20
N ASP A 53 19.62 13.96 -7.67
CA ASP A 53 19.83 14.65 -6.39
C ASP A 53 19.11 14.04 -5.18
N GLN A 54 18.71 12.77 -5.25
CA GLN A 54 18.10 12.07 -4.11
C GLN A 54 19.12 11.17 -3.40
N PRO A 55 19.74 11.62 -2.32
CA PRO A 55 20.69 10.81 -1.56
C PRO A 55 20.00 9.74 -0.70
N ALA A 56 18.72 9.94 -0.43
CA ALA A 56 17.96 9.07 0.46
C ALA A 56 17.81 7.66 -0.13
N ARG A 57 18.13 6.65 0.69
CA ARG A 57 17.96 5.25 0.33
C ARG A 57 16.52 4.80 0.58
N GLU A 58 16.04 3.86 -0.23
CA GLU A 58 14.79 3.16 0.05
C GLU A 58 14.77 2.65 1.48
N THR A 59 13.73 3.01 2.22
CA THR A 59 13.52 2.61 3.60
C THR A 59 12.09 2.15 3.80
N TRP A 60 11.94 1.26 4.79
CA TRP A 60 10.65 0.65 5.08
C TRP A 60 10.21 1.00 6.50
N PHE A 61 8.90 1.05 6.67
CA PHE A 61 8.28 1.25 7.97
C PHE A 61 6.94 0.51 8.02
N ARG A 62 6.42 0.30 9.21
CA ARG A 62 5.10 -0.28 9.43
C ARG A 62 4.20 0.75 10.06
N GLN A 63 3.01 0.91 9.51
CA GLN A 63 1.95 1.75 10.06
C GLN A 63 0.61 1.07 9.82
N TRP A 64 -0.30 1.11 10.78
CA TRP A 64 -1.60 0.39 10.74
C TRP A 64 -1.47 -1.11 10.40
N GLY A 65 -0.38 -1.73 10.80
CA GLY A 65 -0.08 -3.11 10.45
C GLY A 65 0.49 -3.32 9.05
N ASP A 66 0.46 -2.30 8.18
CA ASP A 66 0.87 -2.37 6.79
C ASP A 66 2.37 -2.08 6.59
N PRO A 67 3.12 -2.92 5.85
CA PRO A 67 4.45 -2.58 5.40
C PRO A 67 4.41 -1.51 4.31
N MET A 68 5.16 -0.44 4.54
CA MET A 68 5.22 0.71 3.66
C MET A 68 6.66 1.00 3.23
N ALA A 69 6.86 1.33 1.95
CA ALA A 69 8.13 1.73 1.38
C ALA A 69 8.17 3.24 1.09
N ARG A 70 9.30 3.89 1.32
CA ARG A 70 9.53 5.31 1.00
C ARG A 70 10.93 5.53 0.42
N ASN A 71 11.17 6.71 -0.14
CA ASN A 71 12.45 7.06 -0.77
C ASN A 71 12.86 6.07 -1.87
N ILE A 72 11.88 5.59 -2.63
CA ILE A 72 12.11 4.68 -3.75
C ILE A 72 12.74 5.47 -4.90
N THR A 73 13.94 5.08 -5.31
CA THR A 73 14.68 5.69 -6.43
C THR A 73 14.83 4.76 -7.63
N THR A 74 14.55 3.47 -7.44
CA THR A 74 14.60 2.47 -8.50
C THR A 74 13.25 1.78 -8.61
N ALA A 75 12.59 1.95 -9.74
CA ALA A 75 11.29 1.32 -9.96
C ALA A 75 11.42 -0.17 -10.27
N THR A 76 10.52 -0.96 -9.70
CA THR A 76 10.43 -2.41 -9.94
C THR A 76 9.01 -2.86 -10.21
N LEU A 77 8.88 -3.99 -10.91
CA LEU A 77 7.61 -4.65 -11.18
C LEU A 77 7.65 -6.07 -10.63
N THR A 78 6.75 -6.40 -9.70
CA THR A 78 6.68 -7.72 -9.08
C THR A 78 5.47 -8.49 -9.59
N PRO A 79 5.66 -9.64 -10.29
CA PRO A 79 4.56 -10.45 -10.80
C PRO A 79 3.90 -11.29 -9.71
N PHE A 80 2.58 -11.33 -9.74
CA PHE A 80 1.70 -12.25 -9.01
C PHE A 80 0.85 -12.98 -10.06
N LEU A 81 1.25 -14.19 -10.40
CA LEU A 81 0.64 -14.95 -11.48
C LEU A 81 -0.40 -15.93 -10.92
N PRO A 82 -1.48 -16.20 -11.64
CA PRO A 82 -2.39 -17.29 -11.35
C PRO A 82 -1.66 -18.65 -11.35
N GLU A 83 -2.25 -19.62 -10.68
CA GLU A 83 -1.80 -21.00 -10.79
C GLU A 83 -1.78 -21.47 -12.26
N PRO A 84 -0.89 -22.42 -12.62
CA PRO A 84 -0.83 -22.95 -13.98
C PRO A 84 -2.22 -23.42 -14.45
N GLY A 85 -2.61 -22.99 -15.64
CA GLY A 85 -3.90 -23.32 -16.26
C GLY A 85 -5.13 -22.58 -15.71
N LYS A 86 -4.93 -21.63 -14.74
CA LYS A 86 -6.03 -20.83 -14.18
C LYS A 86 -6.09 -19.39 -14.74
N ALA A 87 -5.14 -18.99 -15.56
CA ALA A 87 -5.11 -17.66 -16.15
C ALA A 87 -6.29 -17.45 -17.10
N ASN A 88 -6.98 -16.29 -16.95
CA ASN A 88 -8.12 -15.92 -17.81
C ASN A 88 -7.74 -14.96 -18.95
N GLY A 89 -6.44 -14.68 -19.14
CA GLY A 89 -5.94 -13.78 -20.19
C GLY A 89 -5.89 -12.30 -19.81
N THR A 90 -6.36 -11.92 -18.61
CA THR A 90 -6.32 -10.54 -18.15
C THR A 90 -5.04 -10.26 -17.35
N ALA A 91 -4.44 -9.09 -17.56
CA ALA A 91 -3.33 -8.58 -16.77
C ALA A 91 -3.67 -7.20 -16.17
N VAL A 92 -3.22 -6.94 -14.94
CA VAL A 92 -3.45 -5.68 -14.20
C VAL A 92 -2.15 -5.19 -13.59
N ILE A 93 -1.86 -3.89 -13.72
CA ILE A 93 -0.82 -3.22 -12.94
C ILE A 93 -1.48 -2.68 -11.67
N VAL A 94 -0.92 -3.06 -10.52
CA VAL A 94 -1.34 -2.57 -9.20
C VAL A 94 -0.31 -1.54 -8.75
N ALA A 95 -0.71 -0.28 -8.66
CA ALA A 95 0.13 0.82 -8.21
C ALA A 95 -0.32 1.25 -6.80
N PRO A 96 0.39 0.88 -5.72
CA PRO A 96 0.01 1.23 -4.37
C PRO A 96 0.00 2.74 -4.14
N GLY A 97 -0.91 3.22 -3.28
CA GLY A 97 -1.02 4.63 -2.94
C GLY A 97 -0.04 5.06 -1.83
N GLY A 98 -0.08 6.35 -1.50
CA GLY A 98 0.76 6.98 -0.47
C GLY A 98 1.17 8.42 -0.82
N GLY A 99 0.43 9.05 -1.74
CA GLY A 99 0.62 10.45 -2.14
C GLY A 99 1.98 10.74 -2.77
N TYR A 100 2.56 9.77 -3.45
CA TYR A 100 3.90 9.83 -4.06
C TYR A 100 5.05 10.05 -3.06
N ARG A 101 4.82 9.82 -1.77
CA ARG A 101 5.81 9.96 -0.68
C ARG A 101 6.18 8.64 -0.04
N TRP A 102 5.24 7.69 -0.05
CA TRP A 102 5.43 6.29 0.35
C TRP A 102 4.46 5.42 -0.45
N LEU A 103 4.62 4.11 -0.36
CA LEU A 103 3.70 3.12 -0.92
C LEU A 103 3.19 2.19 0.18
N SER A 104 1.88 1.97 0.23
CA SER A 104 1.19 0.95 1.04
C SER A 104 1.38 -0.41 0.35
N MET A 105 2.54 -1.04 0.58
CA MET A 105 2.94 -2.22 -0.18
C MET A 105 2.15 -3.47 0.18
N GLY A 106 1.74 -3.61 1.44
CA GLY A 106 0.94 -4.76 1.89
C GLY A 106 -0.49 -4.68 1.38
N ASN A 107 -1.27 -3.75 1.95
CA ASN A 107 -2.72 -3.67 1.74
C ASN A 107 -3.10 -3.29 0.31
N GLU A 108 -2.42 -2.32 -0.28
CA GLU A 108 -2.76 -1.81 -1.62
C GLU A 108 -1.93 -2.43 -2.75
N GLY A 109 -0.86 -3.12 -2.41
CA GLY A 109 0.02 -3.80 -3.36
C GLY A 109 -0.17 -5.31 -3.36
N TRP A 110 0.50 -5.98 -2.43
CA TRP A 110 0.64 -7.44 -2.44
C TRP A 110 -0.68 -8.17 -2.20
N GLU A 111 -1.49 -7.75 -1.22
CA GLU A 111 -2.77 -8.39 -0.93
C GLU A 111 -3.77 -8.26 -2.09
N VAL A 112 -3.80 -7.09 -2.74
CA VAL A 112 -4.61 -6.88 -3.95
C VAL A 112 -4.13 -7.79 -5.08
N ALA A 113 -2.81 -7.85 -5.32
CA ALA A 113 -2.25 -8.66 -6.39
C ALA A 113 -2.48 -10.16 -6.17
N GLU A 114 -2.33 -10.64 -4.93
CA GLU A 114 -2.65 -12.03 -4.57
C GLU A 114 -4.14 -12.35 -4.77
N ALA A 115 -5.04 -11.44 -4.36
CA ALA A 115 -6.47 -11.63 -4.55
C ALA A 115 -6.86 -11.71 -6.03
N LEU A 116 -6.21 -10.91 -6.89
CA LEU A 116 -6.40 -10.95 -8.34
C LEU A 116 -5.85 -12.25 -8.93
N ALA A 117 -4.66 -12.69 -8.54
CA ALA A 117 -4.05 -13.92 -9.01
C ALA A 117 -4.91 -15.15 -8.68
N LYS A 118 -5.49 -15.21 -7.48
CA LYS A 118 -6.46 -16.26 -7.08
C LYS A 118 -7.72 -16.30 -7.95
N LYS A 119 -8.04 -15.19 -8.62
CA LYS A 119 -9.18 -15.08 -9.57
C LYS A 119 -8.79 -15.31 -11.03
N GLY A 120 -7.55 -15.76 -11.30
CA GLY A 120 -7.07 -16.03 -12.65
C GLY A 120 -6.57 -14.80 -13.39
N ILE A 121 -6.38 -13.66 -12.73
CA ILE A 121 -5.88 -12.42 -13.30
C ILE A 121 -4.40 -12.29 -12.97
N ALA A 122 -3.54 -12.12 -13.98
CA ALA A 122 -2.13 -11.83 -13.75
C ALA A 122 -2.00 -10.41 -13.19
N ALA A 123 -1.48 -10.26 -11.97
CA ALA A 123 -1.27 -8.97 -11.35
C ALA A 123 0.22 -8.64 -11.24
N PHE A 124 0.55 -7.36 -11.39
CA PHE A 124 1.91 -6.86 -11.35
C PHE A 124 1.97 -5.66 -10.43
N VAL A 125 2.63 -5.80 -9.27
CA VAL A 125 2.78 -4.68 -8.33
C VAL A 125 3.91 -3.78 -8.81
N LEU A 126 3.58 -2.52 -9.05
CA LEU A 126 4.50 -1.48 -9.46
C LEU A 126 5.00 -0.71 -8.23
N LYS A 127 6.25 -0.93 -7.84
CA LYS A 127 6.96 -0.10 -6.87
C LYS A 127 7.66 1.02 -7.67
N TYR A 128 7.01 2.19 -7.73
CA TYR A 128 7.44 3.32 -8.56
C TYR A 128 8.28 4.33 -7.77
N ARG A 129 9.06 5.16 -8.48
CA ARG A 129 9.89 6.22 -7.88
C ARG A 129 9.04 7.25 -7.16
N LEU A 130 9.55 7.73 -6.03
CA LEU A 130 8.82 8.64 -5.14
C LEU A 130 9.56 9.96 -4.95
N TYR A 131 8.81 10.98 -4.54
CA TYR A 131 9.41 12.18 -3.98
C TYR A 131 10.12 11.87 -2.65
N PRO A 132 11.26 12.55 -2.39
CA PRO A 132 12.01 12.31 -1.17
C PRO A 132 11.22 12.68 0.07
N THR A 133 11.46 11.94 1.12
CA THR A 133 11.04 12.20 2.48
C THR A 133 12.28 12.24 3.39
N PRO A 134 12.20 12.83 4.61
CA PRO A 134 13.33 12.85 5.51
C PRO A 134 13.94 11.46 5.70
N GLU A 135 15.27 11.37 5.73
CA GLU A 135 15.98 10.08 5.75
C GLU A 135 15.74 9.34 7.06
N SER A 136 15.92 10.01 8.20
CA SER A 136 15.69 9.39 9.50
C SER A 136 14.20 9.12 9.76
N LEU A 137 13.91 8.04 10.50
CA LEU A 137 12.53 7.72 10.87
C LEU A 137 11.92 8.77 11.79
N GLU A 138 12.72 9.37 12.67
CA GLU A 138 12.25 10.40 13.60
C GLU A 138 11.88 11.70 12.87
N ASP A 139 12.73 12.15 11.94
CA ASP A 139 12.42 13.32 11.13
C ASP A 139 11.21 13.06 10.21
N PHE A 140 11.08 11.85 9.69
CA PHE A 140 9.91 11.45 8.91
C PHE A 140 8.63 11.49 9.76
N LYS A 141 8.63 10.97 10.98
CA LYS A 141 7.51 11.07 11.92
C LYS A 141 7.16 12.52 12.22
N ALA A 142 8.16 13.35 12.49
CA ALA A 142 7.97 14.78 12.73
C ALA A 142 7.37 15.48 11.51
N TRP A 143 7.84 15.11 10.30
CA TRP A 143 7.33 15.64 9.04
C TRP A 143 5.88 15.20 8.79
N MET A 144 5.51 13.96 9.06
CA MET A 144 4.15 13.43 8.94
C MET A 144 3.17 14.14 9.87
N ASN A 145 3.60 14.48 11.08
CA ASN A 145 2.78 15.13 12.11
C ASN A 145 2.70 16.66 11.97
N ARG A 146 3.36 17.26 10.97
CA ARG A 146 3.24 18.71 10.75
C ARG A 146 1.80 19.06 10.39
N PRO A 147 1.22 20.12 11.00
CA PRO A 147 -0.05 20.64 10.56
C PRO A 147 0.03 20.94 9.06
N ARG A 148 -0.81 20.31 8.27
CA ARG A 148 -1.01 20.73 6.90
C ARG A 148 -1.75 22.07 6.96
N THR A 149 -1.02 23.17 6.94
CA THR A 149 -1.60 24.47 6.66
C THR A 149 -2.06 24.42 5.20
N ALA A 150 -3.30 23.96 4.98
CA ALA A 150 -3.98 24.34 3.77
C ALA A 150 -3.92 25.87 3.73
N PRO A 151 -3.63 26.50 2.59
CA PRO A 151 -3.90 27.93 2.46
C PRO A 151 -5.37 28.09 2.77
N THR A 152 -5.66 28.64 3.95
CA THR A 152 -7.02 29.00 4.33
C THR A 152 -7.47 29.97 3.25
N PRO A 153 -8.56 29.72 2.52
CA PRO A 153 -9.12 30.75 1.67
C PRO A 153 -9.42 31.92 2.62
N SER A 154 -8.64 32.97 2.50
CA SER A 154 -8.94 34.21 3.20
C SER A 154 -10.39 34.53 2.86
N ALA A 155 -11.24 34.60 3.90
CA ALA A 155 -12.63 34.94 3.77
C ALA A 155 -12.74 36.43 3.42
N GLY A 156 -12.27 36.78 2.25
CA GLY A 156 -12.34 38.06 1.58
C GLY A 156 -12.89 37.79 0.19
N THR A 157 -14.20 37.69 0.11
CA THR A 157 -14.96 37.50 -1.12
C THR A 157 -14.76 38.65 -2.09
N ALA A 158 -13.78 38.55 -2.95
CA ALA A 158 -13.87 39.17 -4.27
C ALA A 158 -14.53 38.13 -5.20
N ARG A 159 -15.80 38.32 -5.50
CA ARG A 159 -16.50 37.55 -6.55
C ARG A 159 -15.67 37.65 -7.82
N GLY A 160 -15.21 36.52 -8.34
CA GLY A 160 -14.66 36.39 -9.68
C GLY A 160 -13.16 36.11 -9.79
N VAL A 161 -12.41 35.95 -8.71
CA VAL A 161 -11.01 35.51 -8.79
C VAL A 161 -10.93 34.03 -8.50
N THR A 162 -10.75 33.21 -9.52
CA THR A 162 -10.38 31.80 -9.35
C THR A 162 -9.05 31.76 -8.58
N PRO A 163 -8.98 31.09 -7.42
CA PRO A 163 -7.71 30.98 -6.70
C PRO A 163 -6.66 30.36 -7.62
N PRO A 164 -5.40 30.80 -7.54
CA PRO A 164 -4.34 30.20 -8.35
C PRO A 164 -4.29 28.71 -8.07
N ARG A 165 -4.26 27.89 -9.13
CA ARG A 165 -4.12 26.45 -9.03
C ARG A 165 -2.80 26.18 -8.28
N PRO A 166 -2.81 25.30 -7.26
CA PRO A 166 -1.57 24.93 -6.61
C PRO A 166 -0.58 24.37 -7.65
N PRO A 167 0.73 24.57 -7.47
CA PRO A 167 1.74 24.04 -8.38
C PRO A 167 1.44 22.56 -8.64
N GLN A 168 1.33 22.17 -9.91
CA GLN A 168 1.20 20.76 -10.28
C GLN A 168 2.49 20.05 -9.87
N GLN A 169 2.35 18.90 -9.20
CA GLN A 169 3.50 18.03 -8.96
C GLN A 169 4.01 17.52 -10.32
N ASP A 170 5.31 17.53 -10.51
CA ASP A 170 5.92 16.88 -11.66
C ASP A 170 5.92 15.36 -11.45
N LEU A 171 5.06 14.67 -12.15
CA LEU A 171 4.89 13.21 -12.08
C LEU A 171 5.61 12.48 -13.23
N SER A 172 6.57 13.11 -13.88
CA SER A 172 7.29 12.54 -15.05
C SER A 172 7.92 11.19 -14.73
N ASN A 173 8.59 11.06 -13.58
CA ASN A 173 9.20 9.81 -13.13
C ASN A 173 8.17 8.70 -12.94
N GLN A 174 7.04 9.01 -12.32
CA GLN A 174 5.97 8.02 -12.05
C GLN A 174 5.27 7.59 -13.35
N LEU A 175 5.11 8.51 -14.29
CA LEU A 175 4.56 8.22 -15.60
C LEU A 175 5.50 7.31 -16.40
N GLU A 176 6.78 7.64 -16.45
CA GLU A 176 7.81 6.83 -17.10
C GLU A 176 7.84 5.40 -16.53
N ASP A 177 7.76 5.26 -15.19
CA ASP A 177 7.73 3.95 -14.53
C ASP A 177 6.47 3.15 -14.93
N ALA A 178 5.32 3.81 -15.01
CA ALA A 178 4.07 3.16 -15.42
C ALA A 178 4.10 2.73 -16.89
N GLU A 179 4.65 3.56 -17.78
CA GLU A 179 4.82 3.24 -19.20
C GLU A 179 5.81 2.08 -19.40
N ALA A 180 6.93 2.07 -18.68
CA ALA A 180 7.91 0.98 -18.71
C ALA A 180 7.30 -0.34 -18.20
N ALA A 181 6.52 -0.29 -17.13
CA ALA A 181 5.80 -1.47 -16.61
C ALA A 181 4.81 -2.03 -17.65
N TYR A 182 4.02 -1.16 -18.26
CA TYR A 182 3.10 -1.55 -19.33
C TYR A 182 3.84 -2.18 -20.52
N ALA A 183 4.90 -1.52 -21.01
CA ALA A 183 5.69 -2.03 -22.13
C ALA A 183 6.31 -3.40 -21.83
N MET A 184 6.80 -3.61 -20.61
CA MET A 184 7.38 -4.89 -20.17
C MET A 184 6.32 -6.00 -20.19
N ILE A 185 5.11 -5.75 -19.68
CA ILE A 185 4.02 -6.73 -19.66
C ILE A 185 3.60 -7.10 -21.10
N VAL A 186 3.38 -6.09 -21.96
CA VAL A 186 2.99 -6.32 -23.36
C VAL A 186 4.06 -7.11 -24.14
N LYS A 187 5.33 -6.82 -23.92
CA LYS A 187 6.43 -7.57 -24.56
C LYS A 187 6.44 -9.04 -24.14
N ARG A 188 6.22 -9.32 -22.86
CA ARG A 188 6.20 -10.70 -22.33
C ARG A 188 4.95 -11.47 -22.73
N ALA A 189 3.83 -10.82 -22.92
CA ALA A 189 2.59 -11.45 -23.39
C ALA A 189 2.65 -11.89 -24.85
N LYS A 190 3.61 -11.35 -25.64
CA LYS A 190 3.80 -11.70 -27.05
C LYS A 190 4.92 -12.73 -27.29
N ALA A 191 5.69 -13.06 -26.27
CA ALA A 191 6.79 -14.02 -26.32
C ALA A 191 6.35 -15.42 -25.89
#